data_e101ae22f391375884a5197193f28b38
#
_entry.id   e101ae22f391375884a5197193f28b38
#
_cell.length_a   1.000
_cell.length_b   1.000
_cell.length_c   1.000
_cell.angle_alpha   90.00
_cell.angle_beta   90.00
_cell.angle_gamma   90.00
#
_symmetry.space_group_name_H-M   'P 1'
#
loop_
_entity.id
_entity.type
_entity.pdbx_description
1 polymer ?
#
loop_
_entity_poly.entity_id
_entity_poly.type
_entity_poly.pdbx_seq_one_letter_code
_entity_poly.pdbx_strand_id
1 'polypeptide(L)'
;LTDRTMAVAEMALWDLAGRMLNIPVWKLLGGYREKVPAYGSTMCGDEMAGGLATPADYGNFAEWMVNRGYKAIKLHTWMPPVSWAPSVKMDIKACAAVREAVGADFPLMLDANHWYSRVDALELGKGIQDLGYYWYEEPMDEHSTESYRWLAENLDIPIIGPEYAYGKFHTRAEWIAS
;
A
#
# COMPACT_ATOMS: atom_id res chain seq x y z
N LEU A 1 -11.13 -3.60 24.65
CA LEU A 1 -11.52 -2.95 23.41
C LEU A 1 -10.26 -2.49 22.68
N THR A 2 -10.10 -2.87 21.43
CA THR A 2 -9.02 -2.41 20.56
C THR A 2 -9.44 -1.13 19.84
N ASP A 3 -8.48 -0.35 19.34
CA ASP A 3 -8.77 0.85 18.55
C ASP A 3 -9.63 0.52 17.32
N ARG A 4 -9.42 -0.64 16.69
CA ARG A 4 -10.27 -1.13 15.59
C ARG A 4 -11.73 -1.29 15.97
N THR A 5 -12.00 -1.88 17.14
CA THR A 5 -13.37 -2.03 17.64
C THR A 5 -14.01 -0.67 17.92
N MET A 6 -13.24 0.26 18.49
CA MET A 6 -13.69 1.62 18.75
C MET A 6 -13.95 2.38 17.45
N ALA A 7 -13.07 2.23 16.45
CA ALA A 7 -13.23 2.87 15.15
C ALA A 7 -14.53 2.45 14.44
N VAL A 8 -14.91 1.17 14.49
CA VAL A 8 -16.18 0.70 13.91
C VAL A 8 -17.36 1.37 14.57
N ALA A 9 -17.38 1.46 15.91
CA ALA A 9 -18.44 2.14 16.65
C ALA A 9 -18.48 3.64 16.34
N GLU A 10 -17.32 4.29 16.27
CA GLU A 10 -17.20 5.69 15.94
C GLU A 10 -17.72 6.00 14.53
N MET A 11 -17.35 5.20 13.54
CA MET A 11 -17.85 5.34 12.15
C MET A 11 -19.38 5.25 12.09
N ALA A 12 -19.98 4.31 12.83
CA ALA A 12 -21.44 4.18 12.91
C ALA A 12 -22.12 5.42 13.55
N LEU A 13 -21.49 6.00 14.59
CA LEU A 13 -21.99 7.21 15.23
C LEU A 13 -21.89 8.44 14.32
N TRP A 14 -20.79 8.57 13.55
CA TRP A 14 -20.67 9.63 12.56
C TRP A 14 -21.68 9.50 11.42
N ASP A 15 -21.94 8.28 10.92
CA ASP A 15 -22.98 8.05 9.92
C ASP A 15 -24.36 8.41 10.45
N LEU A 16 -24.68 7.99 11.69
CA LEU A 16 -25.93 8.35 12.36
C LEU A 16 -26.09 9.88 12.46
N ALA A 17 -25.06 10.58 12.94
CA ALA A 17 -25.08 12.04 13.06
C ALA A 17 -25.29 12.72 11.71
N GLY A 18 -24.62 12.26 10.67
CA GLY A 18 -24.78 12.74 9.30
C GLY A 18 -26.22 12.59 8.79
N ARG A 19 -26.83 11.41 9.02
CA ARG A 19 -28.22 11.14 8.65
C ARG A 19 -29.22 11.99 9.44
N MET A 20 -29.03 12.13 10.75
CA MET A 20 -29.89 12.94 11.60
C MET A 20 -29.88 14.42 11.21
N LEU A 21 -28.73 14.95 10.82
CA LEU A 21 -28.53 16.35 10.41
C LEU A 21 -28.75 16.57 8.92
N ASN A 22 -28.94 15.51 8.14
CA ASN A 22 -28.98 15.53 6.67
C ASN A 22 -27.78 16.23 6.04
N ILE A 23 -26.60 15.97 6.59
CA ILE A 23 -25.32 16.53 6.16
C ILE A 23 -24.32 15.37 5.95
N PRO A 24 -23.58 15.35 4.81
CA PRO A 24 -22.53 14.37 4.63
C PRO A 24 -21.45 14.44 5.72
N VAL A 25 -20.99 13.30 6.21
CA VAL A 25 -20.02 13.21 7.32
C VAL A 25 -18.76 14.04 7.05
N TRP A 26 -18.25 14.06 5.82
CA TRP A 26 -17.07 14.85 5.49
C TRP A 26 -17.26 16.35 5.74
N LYS A 27 -18.48 16.88 5.56
CA LYS A 27 -18.81 18.27 5.90
C LYS A 27 -18.90 18.48 7.40
N LEU A 28 -19.44 17.52 8.16
CA LEU A 28 -19.47 17.58 9.63
C LEU A 28 -18.05 17.62 10.20
N LEU A 29 -17.10 16.94 9.57
CA LEU A 29 -15.69 16.92 9.95
C LEU A 29 -14.91 18.17 9.46
N GLY A 30 -15.59 19.17 8.89
CA GLY A 30 -14.94 20.39 8.41
C GLY A 30 -14.19 20.24 7.09
N GLY A 31 -14.56 19.24 6.29
CA GLY A 31 -13.96 19.01 4.98
C GLY A 31 -14.18 20.17 4.00
N TYR A 32 -13.13 20.53 3.28
CA TYR A 32 -13.19 21.62 2.29
C TYR A 32 -12.96 21.15 0.85
N ARG A 33 -12.46 19.93 0.65
CA ARG A 33 -12.29 19.34 -0.69
C ARG A 33 -13.48 18.48 -1.07
N GLU A 34 -14.05 18.74 -2.23
CA GLU A 34 -15.11 17.90 -2.81
C GLU A 34 -14.58 16.76 -3.67
N LYS A 35 -13.34 16.88 -4.15
CA LYS A 35 -12.65 15.87 -4.95
C LYS A 35 -11.25 15.65 -4.41
N VAL A 36 -10.88 14.39 -4.27
CA VAL A 36 -9.56 13.94 -3.82
C VAL A 36 -8.94 13.12 -4.93
N PRO A 37 -7.66 13.36 -5.30
CA PRO A 37 -6.94 12.48 -6.21
C PRO A 37 -6.90 11.06 -5.65
N ALA A 38 -7.12 10.07 -6.52
CA ALA A 38 -7.06 8.66 -6.16
C ALA A 38 -6.07 7.92 -7.05
N TYR A 39 -5.37 6.97 -6.49
CA TYR A 39 -4.64 5.98 -7.27
C TYR A 39 -5.49 4.72 -7.47
N GLY A 40 -5.20 3.97 -8.53
CA GLY A 40 -5.69 2.60 -8.67
C GLY A 40 -4.86 1.67 -7.80
N SER A 41 -5.51 0.77 -7.07
CA SER A 41 -4.81 -0.25 -6.30
C SER A 41 -5.08 -1.62 -6.90
N THR A 42 -4.05 -2.45 -7.09
CA THR A 42 -4.25 -3.85 -7.44
C THR A 42 -4.72 -4.62 -6.21
N MET A 43 -5.40 -5.74 -6.46
CA MET A 43 -5.49 -6.79 -5.45
C MET A 43 -4.18 -7.59 -5.44
N CYS A 44 -4.02 -8.42 -4.42
CA CYS A 44 -2.88 -9.33 -4.35
C CYS A 44 -2.87 -10.30 -5.53
N GLY A 45 -1.68 -10.65 -5.98
CA GLY A 45 -1.52 -11.65 -7.03
C GLY A 45 -2.08 -13.02 -6.63
N ASP A 46 -2.50 -13.76 -7.62
CA ASP A 46 -3.05 -15.10 -7.46
C ASP A 46 -2.48 -16.05 -8.52
N GLU A 47 -2.97 -17.29 -8.54
CA GLU A 47 -2.60 -18.31 -9.55
C GLU A 47 -3.79 -18.65 -10.46
N MET A 48 -4.81 -17.76 -10.53
CA MET A 48 -6.04 -18.01 -11.25
C MET A 48 -5.94 -17.54 -12.71
N ALA A 49 -6.59 -18.25 -13.59
CA ALA A 49 -6.71 -17.84 -14.98
C ALA A 49 -7.49 -16.53 -15.11
N GLY A 50 -6.86 -15.50 -15.67
CA GLY A 50 -7.42 -14.16 -15.79
C GLY A 50 -7.25 -13.28 -14.56
N GLY A 51 -6.54 -13.76 -13.53
CA GLY A 51 -6.09 -12.99 -12.39
C GLY A 51 -4.72 -12.36 -12.61
N LEU A 52 -4.05 -11.98 -11.52
CA LEU A 52 -2.69 -11.42 -11.53
C LEU A 52 -1.67 -12.54 -11.27
N ALA A 53 -1.59 -13.50 -12.19
CA ALA A 53 -0.79 -14.73 -12.02
C ALA A 53 0.67 -14.57 -12.48
N THR A 54 0.95 -13.63 -13.37
CA THR A 54 2.28 -13.41 -13.95
C THR A 54 2.66 -11.92 -13.95
N PRO A 55 3.96 -11.59 -14.04
CA PRO A 55 4.39 -10.20 -14.23
C PRO A 55 3.71 -9.50 -15.42
N ALA A 56 3.45 -10.21 -16.52
CA ALA A 56 2.77 -9.64 -17.68
C ALA A 56 1.32 -9.27 -17.38
N ASP A 57 0.62 -10.04 -16.54
CA ASP A 57 -0.75 -9.71 -16.13
C ASP A 57 -0.80 -8.41 -15.35
N TYR A 58 0.19 -8.14 -14.50
CA TYR A 58 0.33 -6.84 -13.82
C TYR A 58 0.53 -5.69 -14.79
N GLY A 59 1.40 -5.85 -15.80
CA GLY A 59 1.59 -4.86 -16.86
C GLY A 59 0.29 -4.56 -17.61
N ASN A 60 -0.40 -5.59 -18.07
CA ASN A 60 -1.68 -5.47 -18.78
C ASN A 60 -2.76 -4.79 -17.92
N PHE A 61 -2.82 -5.15 -16.64
CA PHE A 61 -3.76 -4.53 -15.71
C PHE A 61 -3.44 -3.06 -15.44
N ALA A 62 -2.17 -2.71 -15.39
CA ALA A 62 -1.73 -1.33 -15.24
C ALA A 62 -2.12 -0.48 -16.47
N GLU A 63 -1.93 -0.97 -17.69
CA GLU A 63 -2.42 -0.31 -18.90
C GLU A 63 -3.92 -0.11 -18.88
N TRP A 64 -4.68 -1.11 -18.44
CA TRP A 64 -6.12 -1.01 -18.29
C TRP A 64 -6.52 0.09 -17.28
N MET A 65 -5.80 0.24 -16.16
CA MET A 65 -6.04 1.32 -15.20
C MET A 65 -5.75 2.69 -15.80
N VAL A 66 -4.62 2.84 -16.52
CA VAL A 66 -4.26 4.10 -17.20
C VAL A 66 -5.34 4.49 -18.21
N ASN A 67 -5.81 3.54 -19.01
CA ASN A 67 -6.88 3.76 -19.98
C ASN A 67 -8.22 4.16 -19.33
N ARG A 68 -8.44 3.83 -18.06
CA ARG A 68 -9.57 4.30 -17.25
C ARG A 68 -9.36 5.65 -16.61
N GLY A 69 -8.20 6.26 -16.78
CA GLY A 69 -7.90 7.61 -16.32
C GLY A 69 -7.24 7.71 -14.96
N TYR A 70 -6.86 6.61 -14.33
CA TYR A 70 -6.02 6.65 -13.11
C TYR A 70 -4.69 7.35 -13.41
N LYS A 71 -4.20 8.11 -12.43
CA LYS A 71 -2.98 8.93 -12.57
C LYS A 71 -1.84 8.42 -11.69
N ALA A 72 -2.08 7.39 -10.92
CA ALA A 72 -1.10 6.67 -10.13
C ALA A 72 -1.62 5.25 -9.86
N ILE A 73 -0.73 4.30 -9.62
CA ILE A 73 -1.10 2.91 -9.32
C ILE A 73 -0.27 2.41 -8.14
N LYS A 74 -0.94 1.77 -7.17
CA LYS A 74 -0.30 1.01 -6.08
C LYS A 74 -0.46 -0.49 -6.35
N LEU A 75 0.65 -1.21 -6.31
CA LEU A 75 0.68 -2.65 -6.48
C LEU A 75 0.63 -3.34 -5.12
N HIS A 76 -0.13 -4.45 -5.08
CA HIS A 76 0.11 -5.55 -4.15
C HIS A 76 0.55 -6.74 -5.00
N THR A 77 1.67 -7.34 -4.65
CA THR A 77 2.19 -8.49 -5.37
C THR A 77 1.70 -9.80 -4.74
N TRP A 78 2.36 -10.90 -5.01
CA TRP A 78 1.92 -12.20 -4.48
C TRP A 78 2.28 -12.36 -3.00
N MET A 79 1.36 -12.95 -2.27
CA MET A 79 1.52 -13.26 -0.85
C MET A 79 0.92 -14.64 -0.54
N PRO A 80 1.20 -15.23 0.61
CA PRO A 80 0.46 -16.41 1.05
C PRO A 80 -1.07 -16.21 0.97
N PRO A 81 -1.84 -17.21 0.50
CA PRO A 81 -1.48 -18.61 0.38
C PRO A 81 -0.83 -19.05 -0.94
N VAL A 82 -0.42 -18.15 -1.82
CA VAL A 82 0.35 -18.53 -3.02
C VAL A 82 1.62 -19.25 -2.58
N SER A 83 1.81 -20.49 -3.06
CA SER A 83 2.73 -21.45 -2.46
C SER A 83 4.22 -21.05 -2.51
N TRP A 84 4.60 -20.21 -3.46
CA TRP A 84 5.97 -19.70 -3.65
C TRP A 84 6.17 -18.26 -3.19
N ALA A 85 5.11 -17.60 -2.72
CA ALA A 85 5.17 -16.23 -2.23
C ALA A 85 5.50 -16.15 -0.72
N PRO A 86 6.14 -15.09 -0.26
CA PRO A 86 6.62 -13.95 -1.06
C PRO A 86 7.89 -14.28 -1.86
N SER A 87 8.15 -13.53 -2.93
CA SER A 87 9.34 -13.72 -3.77
C SER A 87 9.87 -12.41 -4.31
N VAL A 88 10.95 -11.89 -3.74
CA VAL A 88 11.63 -10.66 -4.17
C VAL A 88 11.84 -10.63 -5.68
N LYS A 89 12.35 -11.73 -6.25
CA LYS A 89 12.61 -11.83 -7.69
C LYS A 89 11.35 -11.67 -8.54
N MET A 90 10.26 -12.28 -8.13
CA MET A 90 8.99 -12.21 -8.88
C MET A 90 8.34 -10.84 -8.73
N ASP A 91 8.41 -10.26 -7.54
CA ASP A 91 7.86 -8.95 -7.27
C ASP A 91 8.59 -7.83 -8.02
N ILE A 92 9.93 -7.89 -8.08
CA ILE A 92 10.71 -6.96 -8.94
C ILE A 92 10.30 -7.12 -10.42
N LYS A 93 10.06 -8.34 -10.90
CA LYS A 93 9.61 -8.55 -12.28
C LYS A 93 8.22 -7.98 -12.54
N ALA A 94 7.28 -8.14 -11.60
CA ALA A 94 5.96 -7.54 -11.72
C ALA A 94 6.05 -6.01 -11.72
N CYS A 95 6.84 -5.44 -10.82
CA CYS A 95 7.09 -4.01 -10.76
C CYS A 95 7.74 -3.46 -12.03
N ALA A 96 8.69 -4.20 -12.61
CA ALA A 96 9.33 -3.83 -13.87
C ALA A 96 8.34 -3.88 -15.05
N ALA A 97 7.50 -4.93 -15.14
CA ALA A 97 6.48 -5.04 -16.17
C ALA A 97 5.46 -3.91 -16.11
N VAL A 98 5.05 -3.51 -14.90
CA VAL A 98 4.17 -2.35 -14.72
C VAL A 98 4.87 -1.05 -15.13
N ARG A 99 6.13 -0.84 -14.74
CA ARG A 99 6.91 0.33 -15.14
C ARG A 99 7.06 0.42 -16.66
N GLU A 100 7.33 -0.69 -17.32
CA GLU A 100 7.39 -0.74 -18.79
C GLU A 100 6.07 -0.37 -19.45
N ALA A 101 4.96 -0.89 -18.91
CA ALA A 101 3.61 -0.67 -19.44
C ALA A 101 3.15 0.79 -19.32
N VAL A 102 3.46 1.47 -18.21
CA VAL A 102 2.91 2.83 -17.94
C VAL A 102 3.90 3.96 -18.24
N GLY A 103 5.17 3.65 -18.53
CA GLY A 103 6.21 4.63 -18.82
C GLY A 103 6.95 5.16 -17.59
N ALA A 104 8.06 5.88 -17.83
CA ALA A 104 9.04 6.24 -16.81
C ALA A 104 8.50 7.20 -15.72
N ASP A 105 7.64 8.12 -16.10
CA ASP A 105 7.19 9.23 -15.24
C ASP A 105 5.88 8.96 -14.50
N PHE A 106 5.25 7.80 -14.74
CA PHE A 106 3.97 7.47 -14.09
C PHE A 106 4.18 7.10 -12.63
N PRO A 107 3.45 7.74 -11.68
CA PRO A 107 3.60 7.44 -10.25
C PRO A 107 3.17 6.01 -9.93
N LEU A 108 4.12 5.23 -9.43
CA LEU A 108 3.91 3.84 -8.99
C LEU A 108 4.30 3.68 -7.53
N MET A 109 3.57 2.88 -6.81
CA MET A 109 3.81 2.53 -5.42
C MET A 109 3.75 1.02 -5.24
N LEU A 110 4.49 0.50 -4.28
CA LEU A 110 4.41 -0.90 -3.89
C LEU A 110 4.02 -1.03 -2.43
N ASP A 111 3.03 -1.86 -2.18
CA ASP A 111 2.63 -2.32 -0.86
C ASP A 111 2.98 -3.80 -0.74
N ALA A 112 3.95 -4.10 0.10
CA ALA A 112 4.46 -5.47 0.28
C ALA A 112 3.72 -6.25 1.37
N ASN A 113 2.74 -5.61 2.01
CA ASN A 113 1.82 -6.26 2.97
C ASN A 113 2.54 -7.03 4.09
N HIS A 114 3.66 -6.48 4.58
CA HIS A 114 4.48 -6.91 5.72
C HIS A 114 5.06 -8.35 5.68
N TRP A 115 5.16 -8.94 4.51
CA TRP A 115 5.59 -10.34 4.38
C TRP A 115 7.10 -10.56 4.30
N TYR A 116 7.90 -9.52 4.12
CA TYR A 116 9.33 -9.69 3.90
C TYR A 116 10.17 -9.71 5.17
N SER A 117 11.26 -10.46 5.11
CA SER A 117 12.34 -10.33 6.08
C SER A 117 13.07 -8.99 5.87
N ARG A 118 13.84 -8.55 6.86
CA ARG A 118 14.63 -7.32 6.79
C ARG A 118 15.56 -7.25 5.58
N VAL A 119 16.20 -8.39 5.26
CA VAL A 119 17.14 -8.50 4.13
C VAL A 119 16.40 -8.47 2.80
N ASP A 120 15.32 -9.24 2.68
CA ASP A 120 14.50 -9.30 1.47
C ASP A 120 13.81 -7.95 1.21
N ALA A 121 13.34 -7.28 2.26
CA ALA A 121 12.77 -5.95 2.16
C ALA A 121 13.76 -4.92 1.59
N LEU A 122 15.05 -5.01 2.00
CA LEU A 122 16.09 -4.14 1.44
C LEU A 122 16.36 -4.46 -0.04
N GLU A 123 16.42 -5.75 -0.40
CA GLU A 123 16.64 -6.15 -1.80
C GLU A 123 15.50 -5.71 -2.70
N LEU A 124 14.25 -5.94 -2.30
CA LEU A 124 13.06 -5.48 -3.02
C LEU A 124 13.03 -3.95 -3.11
N GLY A 125 13.29 -3.27 -1.99
CA GLY A 125 13.32 -1.82 -1.91
C GLY A 125 14.32 -1.19 -2.90
N LYS A 126 15.52 -1.75 -3.02
CA LYS A 126 16.50 -1.31 -4.03
C LYS A 126 15.98 -1.54 -5.45
N GLY A 127 15.40 -2.70 -5.72
CA GLY A 127 14.84 -3.00 -7.04
C GLY A 127 13.75 -2.03 -7.48
N ILE A 128 12.82 -1.68 -6.58
CA ILE A 128 11.74 -0.73 -6.92
C ILE A 128 12.22 0.72 -6.92
N GLN A 129 13.22 1.08 -6.13
CA GLN A 129 13.89 2.37 -6.18
C GLN A 129 14.55 2.60 -7.55
N ASP A 130 15.28 1.61 -8.08
CA ASP A 130 15.89 1.66 -9.42
C ASP A 130 14.82 1.76 -10.52
N LEU A 131 13.63 1.26 -10.29
CA LEU A 131 12.48 1.41 -11.18
C LEU A 131 11.73 2.74 -11.00
N GLY A 132 12.17 3.63 -10.11
CA GLY A 132 11.57 4.94 -9.86
C GLY A 132 10.19 4.88 -9.23
N TYR A 133 9.95 3.94 -8.33
CA TYR A 133 8.72 3.89 -7.53
C TYR A 133 8.66 5.06 -6.56
N TYR A 134 7.46 5.53 -6.24
CA TYR A 134 7.24 6.74 -5.45
C TYR A 134 7.29 6.50 -3.94
N TRP A 135 6.79 5.35 -3.47
CA TRP A 135 6.96 4.87 -2.09
C TRP A 135 6.93 3.35 -2.00
N TYR A 136 7.46 2.84 -0.89
CA TYR A 136 7.44 1.44 -0.49
C TYR A 136 6.65 1.29 0.81
N GLU A 137 5.49 0.64 0.76
CA GLU A 137 4.53 0.53 1.85
C GLU A 137 4.63 -0.85 2.51
N GLU A 138 4.59 -0.87 3.83
CA GLU A 138 4.56 -2.06 4.69
C GLU A 138 5.53 -3.18 4.27
N PRO A 139 6.83 -2.89 4.12
CA PRO A 139 7.79 -3.88 3.65
C PRO A 139 7.94 -5.09 4.56
N MET A 140 7.76 -4.91 5.86
CA MET A 140 8.06 -5.89 6.91
C MET A 140 7.00 -5.87 8.00
N ASP A 141 7.08 -6.85 8.91
CA ASP A 141 6.32 -6.85 10.15
C ASP A 141 6.47 -5.52 10.92
N GLU A 142 5.38 -4.95 11.34
CA GLU A 142 5.30 -3.61 11.94
C GLU A 142 5.67 -3.56 13.44
N HIS A 143 6.01 -4.67 14.05
CA HIS A 143 6.38 -4.71 15.46
C HIS A 143 7.78 -4.17 15.73
N SER A 144 8.59 -3.94 14.70
CA SER A 144 9.97 -3.48 14.83
C SER A 144 10.21 -2.12 14.18
N THR A 145 10.05 -1.05 14.95
CA THR A 145 10.43 0.32 14.53
C THR A 145 11.91 0.41 14.14
N GLU A 146 12.78 -0.33 14.82
CA GLU A 146 14.21 -0.41 14.50
C GLU A 146 14.47 -0.96 13.09
N SER A 147 13.68 -1.94 12.64
CA SER A 147 13.82 -2.48 11.29
C SER A 147 13.37 -1.49 10.24
N TYR A 148 12.31 -0.74 10.49
CA TYR A 148 11.83 0.32 9.60
C TYR A 148 12.82 1.48 9.53
N ARG A 149 13.36 1.93 10.67
CA ARG A 149 14.41 2.96 10.71
C ARG A 149 15.64 2.52 9.90
N TRP A 150 16.13 1.32 10.17
CA TRP A 150 17.24 0.77 9.43
C TRP A 150 16.98 0.70 7.91
N LEU A 151 15.78 0.30 7.50
CA LEU A 151 15.42 0.25 6.09
C LEU A 151 15.41 1.66 5.47
N ALA A 152 14.84 2.64 6.15
CA ALA A 152 14.80 4.04 5.72
C ALA A 152 16.21 4.67 5.65
N GLU A 153 17.16 4.24 6.47
CA GLU A 153 18.56 4.66 6.41
C GLU A 153 19.34 4.04 5.24
N ASN A 154 18.83 2.96 4.64
CA ASN A 154 19.50 2.21 3.57
C ASN A 154 18.80 2.31 2.20
N LEU A 155 17.73 3.06 2.10
CA LEU A 155 16.97 3.32 0.87
C LEU A 155 16.68 4.81 0.74
N ASP A 156 16.68 5.31 -0.49
CA ASP A 156 16.27 6.69 -0.79
C ASP A 156 14.77 6.82 -1.07
N ILE A 157 14.10 5.69 -1.36
CA ILE A 157 12.65 5.67 -1.56
C ILE A 157 11.92 5.84 -0.22
N PRO A 158 10.87 6.69 -0.14
CA PRO A 158 10.07 6.82 1.08
C PRO A 158 9.46 5.50 1.53
N ILE A 159 9.60 5.19 2.81
CA ILE A 159 9.00 4.03 3.46
C ILE A 159 7.72 4.45 4.15
N ILE A 160 6.61 3.79 3.86
CA ILE A 160 5.28 4.05 4.42
C ILE A 160 4.87 2.89 5.32
N GLY A 161 4.34 3.20 6.47
CA GLY A 161 3.79 2.29 7.49
C GLY A 161 3.50 3.07 8.78
N PRO A 162 2.89 2.43 9.77
CA PRO A 162 2.20 1.15 9.76
C PRO A 162 0.69 1.29 9.50
N GLU A 163 0.09 0.42 8.73
CA GLU A 163 -1.37 0.30 8.63
C GLU A 163 -1.92 -0.58 9.76
N TYR A 164 -1.21 -1.65 10.07
CA TYR A 164 -1.62 -2.68 11.03
C TYR A 164 -0.95 -2.59 12.39
N ALA A 165 -0.27 -1.49 12.72
CA ALA A 165 0.33 -1.34 14.04
C ALA A 165 -0.70 -1.62 15.13
N TYR A 166 -0.57 -2.81 15.73
CA TYR A 166 -1.43 -3.23 16.83
C TYR A 166 -1.08 -2.45 18.07
N GLY A 167 -2.06 -1.84 18.69
CA GLY A 167 -1.84 -1.14 19.93
C GLY A 167 -2.84 -0.03 20.18
N LYS A 168 -2.60 0.72 21.22
CA LYS A 168 -3.36 1.90 21.58
C LYS A 168 -2.70 3.14 20.97
N PHE A 169 -3.41 4.24 20.99
CA PHE A 169 -2.94 5.54 20.50
C PHE A 169 -1.50 5.89 20.90
N HIS A 170 -1.09 5.66 22.15
CA HIS A 170 0.26 5.97 22.61
C HIS A 170 1.35 5.12 21.94
N THR A 171 1.07 3.85 21.61
CA THR A 171 2.02 3.00 20.87
C THR A 171 2.24 3.54 19.45
N ARG A 172 1.20 4.01 18.80
CA ARG A 172 1.31 4.66 17.48
C ARG A 172 2.02 6.00 17.55
N ALA A 173 1.80 6.77 18.61
CA ALA A 173 2.49 8.03 18.84
C ALA A 173 4.01 7.80 19.04
N GLU A 174 4.39 6.76 19.76
CA GLU A 174 5.80 6.35 19.91
C GLU A 174 6.40 5.94 18.55
N TRP A 175 5.66 5.21 17.75
CA TRP A 175 6.05 4.82 16.39
C TRP A 175 6.30 6.04 15.48
N ILE A 176 5.41 7.02 15.51
CA ILE A 176 5.52 8.25 14.72
C ILE A 176 6.69 9.12 15.20
N ALA A 177 7.00 9.08 16.50
CA ALA A 177 8.07 9.89 17.11
C ALA A 177 9.47 9.26 16.98
N SER A 178 9.56 7.99 16.62
CA SER A 178 10.82 7.26 16.49
C SER A 178 11.46 7.42 15.11
#